data_206b15c805315c88117ca0ee050da635
#
_entry.id   206b15c805315c88117ca0ee050da635
#
_cell.length_a   1.000
_cell.length_b   1.000
_cell.length_c   1.000
_cell.angle_alpha   90.00
_cell.angle_beta   90.00
_cell.angle_gamma   90.00
#
_symmetry.space_group_name_H-M   'P 1'
#
loop_
_entity.id
_entity.type
_entity.pdbx_description
1 polymer ?
#
loop_
_entity_poly.entity_id
_entity_poly.type
_entity_poly.pdbx_seq_one_letter_code
_entity_poly.pdbx_strand_id
1 'polypeptide(L)'
;EGGKEVDRWTVLTDDLKSFQNSVQGLGITYGYDLQAGRITNKPGEYFLVVSCVSNGGPAHKAGLRRGDIIITLDGKAITEENIYDAFNSYSINLGVTGLDGNGNISGDVRTVSLKAVDMYEDPVLVDKTFDVAGKKIGYLAYSAFDLNSSQTLPDVFRRFKSENIDELILDLRYNGGGYAFTENVLASMIAPMANVLAGDIFQTEVYNSILSEAWKKQGEDTNTYFSTVHEISSQK
;
A
#
# COMPACT_ATOMS: atom_id res chain seq x y z
N GLU A 1 13.40 -28.76 -15.34
CA GLU A 1 12.36 -28.15 -16.20
C GLU A 1 11.69 -27.08 -15.34
N GLY A 2 11.96 -25.80 -15.64
CA GLY A 2 11.53 -24.66 -14.84
C GLY A 2 10.01 -24.52 -14.86
N GLY A 3 9.35 -25.03 -13.84
CA GLY A 3 7.94 -24.75 -13.60
C GLY A 3 7.76 -23.23 -13.43
N LYS A 4 7.06 -22.60 -14.37
CA LYS A 4 6.55 -21.25 -14.13
C LYS A 4 5.64 -21.35 -12.92
N GLU A 5 5.90 -20.56 -11.89
CA GLU A 5 4.99 -20.38 -10.77
C GLU A 5 3.61 -19.97 -11.32
N VAL A 6 2.66 -20.91 -11.26
CA VAL A 6 1.33 -20.73 -11.87
C VAL A 6 0.41 -19.98 -10.92
N ASP A 7 0.68 -20.08 -9.62
CA ASP A 7 -0.10 -19.44 -8.56
C ASP A 7 0.82 -18.64 -7.64
N ARG A 8 0.63 -17.32 -7.61
CA ARG A 8 1.34 -16.38 -6.75
C ARG A 8 0.47 -15.79 -5.64
N TRP A 9 -0.81 -16.17 -5.59
CA TRP A 9 -1.80 -15.49 -4.76
C TRP A 9 -2.45 -16.39 -3.71
N THR A 10 -2.34 -17.71 -3.86
CA THR A 10 -2.85 -18.63 -2.86
C THR A 10 -2.04 -18.55 -1.58
N VAL A 11 -2.71 -18.24 -0.49
CA VAL A 11 -2.15 -18.21 0.86
C VAL A 11 -2.78 -19.33 1.68
N LEU A 12 -1.96 -20.15 2.33
CA LEU A 12 -2.41 -21.12 3.33
C LEU A 12 -2.00 -20.60 4.71
N THR A 13 -2.96 -20.50 5.61
CA THR A 13 -2.72 -20.03 6.98
C THR A 13 -3.56 -20.86 7.97
N ASP A 14 -3.03 -21.10 9.14
CA ASP A 14 -3.73 -21.64 10.30
C ASP A 14 -4.27 -20.54 11.24
N ASP A 15 -3.91 -19.28 11.00
CA ASP A 15 -4.41 -18.11 11.68
C ASP A 15 -5.18 -17.17 10.73
N LEU A 16 -6.43 -17.56 10.43
CA LEU A 16 -7.31 -16.78 9.56
C LEU A 16 -7.54 -15.35 10.09
N LYS A 17 -7.59 -15.17 11.41
CA LYS A 17 -7.86 -13.86 12.01
C LYS A 17 -6.70 -12.89 11.79
N SER A 18 -5.47 -13.34 12.04
CA SER A 18 -4.27 -12.52 11.74
C SER A 18 -4.16 -12.20 10.26
N PHE A 19 -4.46 -13.17 9.39
CA PHE A 19 -4.48 -12.93 7.95
C PHE A 19 -5.53 -11.87 7.56
N GLN A 20 -6.77 -11.99 8.05
CA GLN A 20 -7.82 -11.00 7.79
C GLN A 20 -7.46 -9.61 8.30
N ASN A 21 -6.85 -9.51 9.49
CA ASN A 21 -6.39 -8.25 10.04
C ASN A 21 -5.29 -7.63 9.17
N SER A 22 -4.32 -8.43 8.71
CA SER A 22 -3.23 -7.92 7.86
C SER A 22 -3.74 -7.35 6.53
N VAL A 23 -4.73 -8.00 5.91
CA VAL A 23 -5.38 -7.48 4.67
C VAL A 23 -6.12 -6.17 4.92
N GLN A 24 -6.49 -5.88 6.18
CA GLN A 24 -7.14 -4.63 6.60
C GLN A 24 -6.17 -3.59 7.17
N GLY A 25 -4.87 -3.81 7.02
CA GLY A 25 -3.83 -2.91 7.56
C GLY A 25 -3.75 -2.91 9.09
N LEU A 26 -4.31 -3.95 9.74
CA LEU A 26 -4.29 -4.11 11.18
C LEU A 26 -3.28 -5.17 11.57
N GLY A 27 -2.41 -4.88 12.53
CA GLY A 27 -1.47 -5.87 13.04
C GLY A 27 -0.31 -5.29 13.82
N ILE A 28 0.54 -6.21 14.28
CA ILE A 28 1.79 -5.85 14.96
C ILE A 28 2.82 -5.52 13.90
N THR A 29 3.23 -4.26 13.84
CA THR A 29 4.10 -3.73 12.77
C THR A 29 5.08 -2.70 13.30
N TYR A 30 6.14 -2.47 12.54
CA TYR A 30 7.03 -1.32 12.71
C TYR A 30 6.52 -0.08 11.95
N GLY A 31 5.55 -0.25 11.04
CA GLY A 31 5.01 0.84 10.21
C GLY A 31 5.98 1.23 9.10
N TYR A 32 6.54 0.26 8.39
CA TYR A 32 7.32 0.47 7.17
C TYR A 32 7.13 -0.65 6.15
N ASP A 33 7.34 -0.31 4.89
CA ASP A 33 7.52 -1.27 3.81
C ASP A 33 8.96 -1.24 3.32
N LEU A 34 9.50 -2.43 3.01
CA LEU A 34 10.89 -2.60 2.61
C LEU A 34 10.99 -3.33 1.28
N GLN A 35 11.96 -2.92 0.48
CA GLN A 35 12.34 -3.60 -0.75
C GLN A 35 13.76 -4.14 -0.61
N ALA A 36 13.97 -5.41 -0.91
CA ALA A 36 15.27 -6.05 -0.82
C ALA A 36 16.09 -5.84 -2.09
N GLY A 37 17.38 -5.56 -1.93
CA GLY A 37 18.38 -5.54 -2.99
C GLY A 37 19.59 -6.38 -2.63
N ARG A 38 20.32 -6.87 -3.64
CA ARG A 38 21.57 -7.63 -3.47
C ARG A 38 22.76 -6.72 -3.58
N ILE A 39 23.77 -6.94 -2.72
CA ILE A 39 25.04 -6.22 -2.81
C ILE A 39 25.94 -6.93 -3.84
N THR A 40 26.20 -6.27 -4.96
CA THR A 40 26.86 -6.87 -6.14
C THR A 40 28.23 -7.47 -5.84
N ASN A 41 29.03 -6.82 -4.99
CA ASN A 41 30.39 -7.24 -4.66
C ASN A 41 30.48 -8.07 -3.37
N LYS A 42 29.35 -8.47 -2.79
CA LYS A 42 29.24 -9.28 -1.57
C LYS A 42 28.17 -10.37 -1.76
N PRO A 43 28.50 -11.49 -2.41
CA PRO A 43 27.54 -12.57 -2.62
C PRO A 43 26.93 -13.07 -1.30
N GLY A 44 25.59 -13.17 -1.27
CA GLY A 44 24.84 -13.60 -0.09
C GLY A 44 24.51 -12.49 0.91
N GLU A 45 24.98 -11.25 0.70
CA GLU A 45 24.58 -10.09 1.47
C GLU A 45 23.52 -9.26 0.72
N TYR A 46 22.60 -8.71 1.51
CA TYR A 46 21.49 -7.90 1.04
C TYR A 46 21.51 -6.53 1.71
N PHE A 47 20.76 -5.62 1.14
CA PHE A 47 20.31 -4.39 1.79
C PHE A 47 18.80 -4.26 1.64
N LEU A 48 18.18 -3.47 2.53
CA LEU A 48 16.76 -3.16 2.42
C LEU A 48 16.60 -1.66 2.21
N VAL A 49 15.70 -1.30 1.31
CA VAL A 49 15.32 0.10 1.04
C VAL A 49 13.97 0.36 1.68
N VAL A 50 13.87 1.39 2.49
CA VAL A 50 12.58 1.85 3.01
C VAL A 50 11.78 2.45 1.85
N SER A 51 10.75 1.76 1.41
CA SER A 51 9.87 2.20 0.30
C SER A 51 8.73 3.08 0.79
N CYS A 52 8.24 2.81 2.01
CA CYS A 52 7.17 3.55 2.65
C CYS A 52 7.36 3.57 4.17
N VAL A 53 6.80 4.59 4.83
CA VAL A 53 6.72 4.69 6.29
C VAL A 53 5.32 5.17 6.67
N SER A 54 4.63 4.37 7.48
CA SER A 54 3.28 4.68 7.96
C SER A 54 3.30 5.79 8.99
N ASN A 55 2.46 6.80 8.80
CA ASN A 55 2.38 7.97 9.67
C ASN A 55 2.06 7.57 11.12
N GLY A 56 2.81 8.13 12.07
CA GLY A 56 2.61 7.88 13.49
C GLY A 56 3.11 6.52 14.00
N GLY A 57 3.58 5.63 13.10
CA GLY A 57 4.16 4.33 13.47
C GLY A 57 5.54 4.43 14.12
N PRO A 58 6.07 3.31 14.65
CA PRO A 58 7.38 3.25 15.27
C PRO A 58 8.51 3.75 14.37
N ALA A 59 8.53 3.32 13.10
CA ALA A 59 9.51 3.73 12.12
C ALA A 59 9.49 5.26 11.88
N HIS A 60 8.29 5.84 11.72
CA HIS A 60 8.11 7.28 11.59
C HIS A 60 8.62 8.05 12.80
N LYS A 61 8.27 7.61 14.01
CA LYS A 61 8.72 8.24 15.28
C LYS A 61 10.23 8.14 15.48
N ALA A 62 10.84 7.06 14.99
CA ALA A 62 12.28 6.85 15.02
C ALA A 62 13.04 7.63 13.91
N GLY A 63 12.31 8.37 13.06
CA GLY A 63 12.88 9.21 12.02
C GLY A 63 13.36 8.44 10.78
N LEU A 64 12.85 7.22 10.56
CA LEU A 64 13.01 6.54 9.28
C LEU A 64 12.22 7.27 8.19
N ARG A 65 12.76 7.28 6.99
CA ARG A 65 12.16 7.93 5.83
C ARG A 65 12.30 7.05 4.60
N ARG A 66 11.40 7.24 3.66
CA ARG A 66 11.52 6.66 2.33
C ARG A 66 12.89 6.98 1.73
N GLY A 67 13.57 5.95 1.21
CA GLY A 67 14.91 6.03 0.63
C GLY A 67 16.04 5.74 1.61
N ASP A 68 15.78 5.62 2.91
CA ASP A 68 16.76 5.10 3.86
C ASP A 68 17.19 3.68 3.47
N ILE A 69 18.49 3.40 3.60
CA ILE A 69 19.07 2.09 3.29
C ILE A 69 19.44 1.38 4.59
N ILE A 70 18.91 0.21 4.79
CA ILE A 70 19.22 -0.65 5.93
C ILE A 70 20.25 -1.68 5.47
N ILE A 71 21.38 -1.77 6.16
CA ILE A 71 22.50 -2.65 5.82
C ILE A 71 22.83 -3.66 6.91
N THR A 72 22.29 -3.49 8.12
CA THR A 72 22.44 -4.48 9.20
C THR A 72 21.15 -4.63 9.99
N LEU A 73 20.90 -5.84 10.50
CA LEU A 73 19.88 -6.19 11.47
C LEU A 73 20.59 -6.69 12.74
N ASP A 74 20.33 -6.04 13.89
CA ASP A 74 20.98 -6.31 15.19
C ASP A 74 22.53 -6.38 15.09
N GLY A 75 23.11 -5.47 14.29
CA GLY A 75 24.55 -5.36 14.08
C GLY A 75 25.14 -6.41 13.12
N LYS A 76 24.34 -7.30 12.54
CA LYS A 76 24.78 -8.31 11.59
C LYS A 76 24.42 -7.91 10.16
N ALA A 77 25.26 -8.33 9.19
CA ALA A 77 24.93 -8.19 7.76
C ALA A 77 23.61 -8.92 7.44
N ILE A 78 22.87 -8.38 6.46
CA ILE A 78 21.59 -8.95 6.05
C ILE A 78 21.87 -10.11 5.08
N THR A 79 21.35 -11.29 5.39
CA THR A 79 21.46 -12.53 4.62
C THR A 79 20.10 -13.16 4.40
N GLU A 80 20.03 -14.23 3.59
CA GLU A 80 18.78 -15.01 3.43
C GLU A 80 18.24 -15.58 4.74
N GLU A 81 19.13 -15.82 5.72
CA GLU A 81 18.77 -16.41 7.01
C GLU A 81 18.07 -15.43 7.95
N ASN A 82 18.45 -14.14 7.89
CA ASN A 82 17.95 -13.12 8.84
C ASN A 82 17.11 -12.01 8.23
N ILE A 83 16.96 -11.96 6.91
CA ILE A 83 16.22 -10.86 6.24
C ILE A 83 14.78 -10.72 6.72
N TYR A 84 14.15 -11.83 7.09
CA TYR A 84 12.78 -11.84 7.59
C TYR A 84 12.65 -11.31 9.02
N ASP A 85 13.76 -11.19 9.77
CA ASP A 85 13.74 -10.58 11.11
C ASP A 85 13.31 -9.10 11.04
N ALA A 86 13.57 -8.44 9.91
CA ALA A 86 13.09 -7.10 9.66
C ALA A 86 11.56 -6.96 9.68
N PHE A 87 10.82 -8.04 9.50
CA PHE A 87 9.35 -8.03 9.46
C PHE A 87 8.72 -8.75 10.66
N ASN A 88 9.37 -9.80 11.18
CA ASN A 88 8.76 -10.74 12.11
C ASN A 88 9.21 -10.58 13.56
N SER A 89 10.28 -9.82 13.81
CA SER A 89 10.78 -9.60 15.18
C SER A 89 9.90 -8.58 15.92
N TYR A 90 9.73 -8.75 17.23
CA TYR A 90 9.02 -7.79 18.07
C TYR A 90 9.84 -6.52 18.33
N SER A 91 11.17 -6.63 18.36
CA SER A 91 12.10 -5.51 18.47
C SER A 91 13.34 -5.78 17.63
N ILE A 92 13.91 -4.74 17.03
CA ILE A 92 15.05 -4.85 16.13
C ILE A 92 15.89 -3.57 16.17
N ASN A 93 17.21 -3.71 15.96
CA ASN A 93 18.11 -2.59 15.74
C ASN A 93 18.56 -2.59 14.28
N LEU A 94 18.19 -1.54 13.56
CA LEU A 94 18.52 -1.36 12.16
C LEU A 94 19.79 -0.51 12.02
N GLY A 95 20.78 -0.97 11.27
CA GLY A 95 21.89 -0.13 10.82
C GLY A 95 21.51 0.59 9.54
N VAL A 96 21.25 1.88 9.65
CA VAL A 96 20.67 2.72 8.58
C VAL A 96 21.71 3.67 8.03
N THR A 97 21.81 3.75 6.71
CA THR A 97 22.69 4.66 5.97
C THR A 97 21.93 5.27 4.77
N GLY A 98 22.62 5.94 3.90
CA GLY A 98 22.07 6.54 2.68
C GLY A 98 22.83 6.13 1.42
N LEU A 99 22.56 6.85 0.34
CA LEU A 99 23.28 6.75 -0.93
C LEU A 99 24.11 8.03 -1.15
N ASP A 100 25.27 7.88 -1.76
CA ASP A 100 26.03 9.03 -2.27
C ASP A 100 25.43 9.59 -3.58
N GLY A 101 26.01 10.66 -4.09
CA GLY A 101 25.55 11.28 -5.35
C GLY A 101 25.70 10.39 -6.59
N ASN A 102 26.39 9.26 -6.49
CA ASN A 102 26.58 8.27 -7.55
C ASN A 102 25.66 7.05 -7.37
N GLY A 103 24.85 7.03 -6.28
CA GLY A 103 23.95 5.91 -5.97
C GLY A 103 24.61 4.74 -5.24
N ASN A 104 25.84 4.90 -4.72
CA ASN A 104 26.45 3.86 -3.90
C ASN A 104 26.01 3.99 -2.44
N ILE A 105 25.88 2.85 -1.77
CA ILE A 105 25.64 2.82 -0.32
C ILE A 105 26.83 3.50 0.37
N SER A 106 26.60 4.60 1.05
CA SER A 106 27.62 5.46 1.60
C SER A 106 27.08 6.30 2.77
N GLY A 107 28.01 6.77 3.59
CA GLY A 107 27.73 7.63 4.73
C GLY A 107 27.84 6.90 6.07
N ASP A 108 27.68 7.70 7.14
CA ASP A 108 27.69 7.18 8.50
C ASP A 108 26.48 6.26 8.74
N VAL A 109 26.72 5.15 9.41
CA VAL A 109 25.65 4.21 9.80
C VAL A 109 25.09 4.65 11.14
N ARG A 110 23.81 5.02 11.15
CA ARG A 110 23.07 5.29 12.40
C ARG A 110 22.30 4.04 12.83
N THR A 111 22.25 3.80 14.14
CA THR A 111 21.40 2.74 14.68
C THR A 111 20.00 3.28 14.95
N VAL A 112 18.99 2.59 14.44
CA VAL A 112 17.57 2.86 14.70
C VAL A 112 16.96 1.67 15.41
N SER A 113 16.59 1.83 16.68
CA SER A 113 15.95 0.79 17.48
C SER A 113 14.44 0.91 17.34
N LEU A 114 13.78 -0.18 16.96
CA LEU A 114 12.34 -0.26 16.78
C LEU A 114 11.74 -1.32 17.69
N LYS A 115 10.49 -1.06 18.10
CA LYS A 115 9.62 -2.02 18.77
C LYS A 115 8.29 -2.02 18.02
N ALA A 116 7.86 -3.20 17.57
CA ALA A 116 6.60 -3.35 16.88
C ALA A 116 5.42 -3.07 17.82
N VAL A 117 4.37 -2.48 17.27
CA VAL A 117 3.14 -2.16 17.99
C VAL A 117 1.93 -2.62 17.18
N ASP A 118 0.86 -2.92 17.88
CA ASP A 118 -0.44 -3.15 17.23
C ASP A 118 -1.00 -1.80 16.80
N MET A 119 -1.18 -1.63 15.49
CA MET A 119 -1.70 -0.39 14.92
C MET A 119 -2.40 -0.62 13.59
N TYR A 120 -3.24 0.32 13.21
CA TYR A 120 -3.74 0.44 11.84
C TYR A 120 -2.74 1.24 10.99
N GLU A 121 -2.34 0.66 9.89
CA GLU A 121 -1.50 1.31 8.87
C GLU A 121 -2.40 1.98 7.85
N ASP A 122 -2.67 3.27 8.04
CA ASP A 122 -3.51 4.06 7.14
C ASP A 122 -2.89 4.10 5.74
N PRO A 123 -3.58 3.60 4.71
CA PRO A 123 -3.06 3.59 3.35
C PRO A 123 -3.02 4.97 2.69
N VAL A 124 -3.64 6.00 3.27
CA VAL A 124 -3.47 7.39 2.85
C VAL A 124 -2.12 7.90 3.36
N LEU A 125 -1.08 7.67 2.57
CA LEU A 125 0.30 8.03 2.95
C LEU A 125 0.53 9.53 2.89
N VAL A 126 -0.01 10.20 1.87
CA VAL A 126 0.10 11.64 1.65
C VAL A 126 -1.17 12.13 1.00
N ASP A 127 -1.72 13.21 1.52
CA ASP A 127 -2.86 13.95 0.98
C ASP A 127 -2.59 15.46 1.10
N LYS A 128 -1.95 16.02 0.09
CA LYS A 128 -1.48 17.42 0.07
C LYS A 128 -1.97 18.18 -1.15
N THR A 129 -2.00 19.49 -1.02
CA THR A 129 -2.24 20.41 -2.13
C THR A 129 -0.99 21.23 -2.41
N PHE A 130 -0.67 21.42 -3.68
CA PHE A 130 0.46 22.21 -4.16
C PHE A 130 -0.03 23.28 -5.12
N ASP A 131 0.58 24.47 -5.03
CA ASP A 131 0.40 25.54 -6.01
C ASP A 131 1.51 25.45 -7.06
N VAL A 132 1.15 25.12 -8.30
CA VAL A 132 2.11 24.94 -9.40
C VAL A 132 1.61 25.70 -10.63
N ALA A 133 2.38 26.69 -11.08
CA ALA A 133 2.07 27.46 -12.28
C ALA A 133 0.65 28.08 -12.30
N GLY A 134 0.17 28.53 -11.15
CA GLY A 134 -1.14 29.13 -10.98
C GLY A 134 -2.31 28.15 -10.88
N LYS A 135 -2.03 26.85 -10.81
CA LYS A 135 -3.02 25.80 -10.55
C LYS A 135 -2.82 25.19 -9.16
N LYS A 136 -3.92 24.79 -8.54
CA LYS A 136 -3.90 23.97 -7.32
C LYS A 136 -3.96 22.49 -7.66
N ILE A 137 -2.92 21.75 -7.30
CA ILE A 137 -2.79 20.34 -7.58
C ILE A 137 -3.01 19.57 -6.28
N GLY A 138 -4.06 18.75 -6.21
CA GLY A 138 -4.23 17.75 -5.16
C GLY A 138 -3.29 16.56 -5.44
N TYR A 139 -2.60 16.09 -4.42
CA TYR A 139 -1.76 14.91 -4.50
C TYR A 139 -2.19 13.90 -3.44
N LEU A 140 -2.59 12.72 -3.89
CA LEU A 140 -2.95 11.59 -3.04
C LEU A 140 -2.03 10.40 -3.33
N ALA A 141 -1.19 10.04 -2.35
CA ALA A 141 -0.45 8.77 -2.37
C ALA A 141 -1.21 7.74 -1.53
N TYR A 142 -1.58 6.62 -2.17
CA TYR A 142 -2.49 5.63 -1.61
C TYR A 142 -1.97 4.21 -1.83
N SER A 143 -1.71 3.47 -0.74
CA SER A 143 -0.93 2.22 -0.78
C SER A 143 -1.76 0.93 -0.76
N ALA A 144 -3.02 0.97 -0.32
CA ALA A 144 -3.86 -0.24 -0.27
C ALA A 144 -5.35 0.10 -0.27
N PHE A 145 -6.16 -0.78 -0.87
CA PHE A 145 -7.62 -0.67 -0.84
C PHE A 145 -8.19 -1.47 0.33
N ASP A 146 -7.94 -1.06 1.57
CA ASP A 146 -8.55 -1.67 2.74
C ASP A 146 -9.97 -1.14 2.99
N LEU A 147 -10.77 -1.86 3.79
CA LEU A 147 -12.17 -1.47 4.06
C LEU A 147 -12.27 -0.20 4.92
N ASN A 148 -11.32 0.03 5.82
CA ASN A 148 -11.38 1.17 6.74
C ASN A 148 -11.16 2.48 5.99
N SER A 149 -10.26 2.50 5.00
CA SER A 149 -9.98 3.68 4.19
C SER A 149 -11.15 4.12 3.30
N SER A 150 -12.11 3.25 3.03
CA SER A 150 -13.36 3.63 2.36
C SER A 150 -14.12 4.75 3.09
N GLN A 151 -13.85 4.92 4.39
CA GLN A 151 -14.48 5.94 5.22
C GLN A 151 -13.63 7.20 5.34
N THR A 152 -12.30 7.10 5.17
CA THR A 152 -11.37 8.24 5.26
C THR A 152 -11.19 8.95 3.91
N LEU A 153 -11.25 8.20 2.80
CA LEU A 153 -11.16 8.77 1.45
C LEU A 153 -12.16 9.94 1.19
N PRO A 154 -13.45 9.84 1.59
CA PRO A 154 -14.39 10.95 1.45
C PRO A 154 -13.95 12.25 2.13
N ASP A 155 -13.23 12.17 3.26
CA ASP A 155 -12.74 13.36 3.95
C ASP A 155 -11.58 13.99 3.19
N VAL A 156 -10.70 13.20 2.58
CA VAL A 156 -9.62 13.69 1.71
C VAL A 156 -10.21 14.44 0.53
N PHE A 157 -11.18 13.84 -0.19
CA PHE A 157 -11.80 14.50 -1.35
C PHE A 157 -12.66 15.70 -0.97
N ARG A 158 -13.32 15.69 0.19
CA ARG A 158 -14.03 16.87 0.71
C ARG A 158 -13.07 18.04 0.96
N ARG A 159 -11.88 17.74 1.52
CA ARG A 159 -10.83 18.74 1.71
C ARG A 159 -10.32 19.27 0.38
N PHE A 160 -9.95 18.40 -0.58
CA PHE A 160 -9.54 18.82 -1.92
C PHE A 160 -10.57 19.71 -2.61
N LYS A 161 -11.87 19.34 -2.49
CA LYS A 161 -12.96 20.16 -3.00
C LYS A 161 -13.06 21.54 -2.29
N SER A 162 -12.89 21.59 -0.97
CA SER A 162 -12.91 22.84 -0.21
C SER A 162 -11.74 23.76 -0.55
N GLU A 163 -10.60 23.19 -0.90
CA GLU A 163 -9.40 23.90 -1.34
C GLU A 163 -9.46 24.31 -2.82
N ASN A 164 -10.49 23.86 -3.55
CA ASN A 164 -10.71 24.11 -4.98
C ASN A 164 -9.50 23.69 -5.82
N ILE A 165 -9.10 22.40 -5.72
CA ILE A 165 -8.05 21.88 -6.59
C ILE A 165 -8.51 21.88 -8.05
N ASP A 166 -7.58 22.20 -8.95
CA ASP A 166 -7.82 22.21 -10.40
C ASP A 166 -7.56 20.83 -11.00
N GLU A 167 -6.58 20.11 -10.46
CA GLU A 167 -6.13 18.81 -10.95
C GLU A 167 -5.78 17.87 -9.78
N LEU A 168 -5.82 16.57 -10.03
CA LEU A 168 -5.46 15.53 -9.07
C LEU A 168 -4.31 14.68 -9.62
N ILE A 169 -3.28 14.46 -8.79
CA ILE A 169 -2.29 13.42 -8.99
C ILE A 169 -2.62 12.29 -8.01
N LEU A 170 -3.04 11.14 -8.55
CA LEU A 170 -3.22 9.91 -7.80
C LEU A 170 -1.98 9.04 -7.95
N ASP A 171 -1.27 8.81 -6.85
CA ASP A 171 -0.05 8.00 -6.81
C ASP A 171 -0.34 6.61 -6.22
N LEU A 172 -0.40 5.60 -7.09
CA LEU A 172 -0.62 4.19 -6.75
C LEU A 172 0.64 3.34 -6.91
N ARG A 173 1.83 3.92 -7.02
CA ARG A 173 3.08 3.19 -7.30
C ARG A 173 3.41 2.11 -6.28
N TYR A 174 2.96 2.26 -5.04
CA TYR A 174 3.15 1.28 -3.97
C TYR A 174 1.84 0.61 -3.57
N ASN A 175 0.77 0.78 -4.34
CA ASN A 175 -0.51 0.14 -4.05
C ASN A 175 -0.44 -1.36 -4.40
N GLY A 176 -0.65 -2.19 -3.40
CA GLY A 176 -0.64 -3.64 -3.53
C GLY A 176 -1.99 -4.25 -3.90
N GLY A 177 -3.03 -3.42 -4.12
CA GLY A 177 -4.41 -3.87 -4.34
C GLY A 177 -5.24 -3.84 -3.06
N GLY A 178 -6.25 -4.69 -2.98
CA GLY A 178 -7.15 -4.81 -1.83
C GLY A 178 -8.59 -5.10 -2.23
N TYR A 179 -9.56 -4.51 -1.53
CA TYR A 179 -10.98 -4.73 -1.77
C TYR A 179 -11.49 -3.94 -2.99
N ALA A 180 -12.10 -4.63 -3.95
CA ALA A 180 -12.76 -4.03 -5.11
C ALA A 180 -13.84 -3.00 -4.71
N PHE A 181 -14.49 -3.18 -3.57
CA PHE A 181 -15.40 -2.20 -3.00
C PHE A 181 -14.72 -0.85 -2.75
N THR A 182 -13.54 -0.84 -2.09
CA THR A 182 -12.81 0.39 -1.79
C THR A 182 -12.22 1.02 -3.05
N GLU A 183 -11.80 0.19 -4.02
CA GLU A 183 -11.41 0.65 -5.36
C GLU A 183 -12.56 1.41 -6.04
N ASN A 184 -13.77 0.84 -6.01
CA ASN A 184 -14.97 1.50 -6.56
C ASN A 184 -15.27 2.83 -5.86
N VAL A 185 -15.12 2.89 -4.52
CA VAL A 185 -15.26 4.15 -3.74
C VAL A 185 -14.32 5.22 -4.29
N LEU A 186 -13.03 4.90 -4.42
CA LEU A 186 -12.04 5.87 -4.92
C LEU A 186 -12.34 6.26 -6.37
N ALA A 187 -12.62 5.30 -7.23
CA ALA A 187 -12.94 5.54 -8.64
C ALA A 187 -14.18 6.43 -8.80
N SER A 188 -15.23 6.19 -8.00
CA SER A 188 -16.46 6.98 -8.02
C SER A 188 -16.27 8.42 -7.56
N MET A 189 -15.27 8.68 -6.69
CA MET A 189 -14.91 10.06 -6.28
C MET A 189 -14.13 10.83 -7.34
N ILE A 190 -13.51 10.14 -8.29
CA ILE A 190 -12.67 10.75 -9.34
C ILE A 190 -13.42 10.83 -10.67
N ALA A 191 -14.34 9.90 -10.92
CA ALA A 191 -15.09 9.84 -12.16
C ALA A 191 -15.93 11.10 -12.42
N PRO A 192 -16.22 11.43 -13.69
CA PRO A 192 -17.13 12.51 -14.01
C PRO A 192 -18.49 12.30 -13.33
N MET A 193 -19.03 13.35 -12.70
CA MET A 193 -20.29 13.29 -11.97
C MET A 193 -21.44 12.72 -12.81
N ALA A 194 -21.46 13.00 -14.10
CA ALA A 194 -22.52 12.50 -15.01
C ALA A 194 -22.50 10.96 -15.08
N ASN A 195 -21.31 10.34 -15.14
CA ASN A 195 -21.17 8.88 -15.18
C ASN A 195 -21.59 8.23 -13.86
N VAL A 196 -21.21 8.86 -12.72
CA VAL A 196 -21.60 8.36 -11.39
C VAL A 196 -23.10 8.43 -11.19
N LEU A 197 -23.75 9.55 -11.54
CA LEU A 197 -25.18 9.73 -11.41
C LEU A 197 -25.99 8.86 -12.39
N ALA A 198 -25.41 8.52 -13.54
CA ALA A 198 -26.04 7.61 -14.50
C ALA A 198 -25.92 6.14 -14.06
N GLY A 199 -25.05 5.82 -13.08
CA GLY A 199 -24.74 4.46 -12.69
C GLY A 199 -24.05 3.70 -13.83
N ASP A 200 -23.12 4.35 -14.52
CA ASP A 200 -22.36 3.71 -15.59
C ASP A 200 -21.52 2.55 -15.06
N ILE A 201 -21.18 1.61 -15.94
CA ILE A 201 -20.32 0.48 -15.57
C ILE A 201 -18.93 1.00 -15.23
N PHE A 202 -18.47 0.69 -14.01
CA PHE A 202 -17.10 0.93 -13.55
C PHE A 202 -16.16 -0.16 -14.08
N GLN A 203 -16.52 -1.42 -13.88
CA GLN A 203 -15.75 -2.58 -14.34
C GLN A 203 -16.65 -3.76 -14.66
N THR A 204 -16.14 -4.68 -15.48
CA THR A 204 -16.79 -5.97 -15.79
C THR A 204 -15.82 -7.08 -15.44
N GLU A 205 -16.24 -8.04 -14.60
CA GLU A 205 -15.45 -9.22 -14.30
C GLU A 205 -15.57 -10.24 -15.44
N VAL A 206 -14.42 -10.68 -15.94
CA VAL A 206 -14.32 -11.65 -17.04
C VAL A 206 -13.78 -12.97 -16.49
N TYR A 207 -14.57 -14.01 -16.59
CA TYR A 207 -14.23 -15.35 -16.13
C TYR A 207 -13.87 -16.29 -17.28
N ASN A 208 -13.32 -17.47 -16.96
CA ASN A 208 -13.17 -18.54 -17.93
C ASN A 208 -14.54 -19.04 -18.43
N SER A 209 -14.56 -19.79 -19.52
CA SER A 209 -15.80 -20.22 -20.19
C SER A 209 -16.76 -20.98 -19.25
N ILE A 210 -16.23 -21.80 -18.33
CA ILE A 210 -17.02 -22.62 -17.41
C ILE A 210 -17.75 -21.72 -16.42
N LEU A 211 -17.04 -20.78 -15.76
CA LEU A 211 -17.65 -19.85 -14.81
C LEU A 211 -18.59 -18.85 -15.50
N SER A 212 -18.22 -18.34 -16.69
CA SER A 212 -19.07 -17.44 -17.45
C SER A 212 -20.42 -18.08 -17.81
N GLU A 213 -20.42 -19.36 -18.18
CA GLU A 213 -21.67 -20.09 -18.43
C GLU A 213 -22.49 -20.32 -17.14
N ALA A 214 -21.82 -20.60 -16.02
CA ALA A 214 -22.49 -20.78 -14.73
C ALA A 214 -23.16 -19.49 -14.27
N TRP A 215 -22.44 -18.36 -14.28
CA TRP A 215 -22.96 -17.04 -13.91
C TRP A 215 -24.12 -16.62 -14.81
N LYS A 216 -23.99 -16.83 -16.12
CA LYS A 216 -25.08 -16.56 -17.07
C LYS A 216 -26.33 -17.38 -16.79
N LYS A 217 -26.18 -18.66 -16.43
CA LYS A 217 -27.31 -19.54 -16.07
C LYS A 217 -27.98 -19.12 -14.78
N GLN A 218 -27.25 -18.56 -13.83
CA GLN A 218 -27.75 -18.05 -12.55
C GLN A 218 -28.32 -16.63 -12.67
N GLY A 219 -28.13 -15.94 -13.80
CA GLY A 219 -28.56 -14.56 -13.99
C GLY A 219 -27.74 -13.54 -13.21
N GLU A 220 -26.51 -13.92 -12.83
CA GLU A 220 -25.59 -13.03 -12.09
C GLU A 220 -25.09 -11.92 -12.99
N ASP A 221 -25.09 -10.70 -12.47
CA ASP A 221 -24.45 -9.54 -13.13
C ASP A 221 -22.98 -9.52 -12.76
N THR A 222 -22.11 -9.57 -13.76
CA THR A 222 -20.66 -9.49 -13.61
C THR A 222 -20.13 -8.05 -13.71
N ASN A 223 -21.03 -7.08 -13.84
CA ASN A 223 -20.67 -5.67 -13.84
C ASN A 223 -20.69 -5.11 -12.41
N THR A 224 -19.76 -4.21 -12.16
CA THR A 224 -19.80 -3.30 -11.01
C THR A 224 -19.99 -1.89 -11.55
N TYR A 225 -20.87 -1.13 -10.93
CA TYR A 225 -21.26 0.22 -11.37
C TYR A 225 -20.62 1.27 -10.48
N PHE A 226 -20.44 2.50 -11.00
CA PHE A 226 -20.10 3.63 -10.15
C PHE A 226 -21.20 3.84 -9.11
N SER A 227 -20.79 4.22 -7.90
CA SER A 227 -21.69 4.37 -6.77
C SER A 227 -21.63 5.77 -6.17
N THR A 228 -22.74 6.30 -5.74
CA THR A 228 -22.78 7.52 -4.95
C THR A 228 -22.29 7.27 -3.52
N VAL A 229 -21.83 8.30 -2.81
CA VAL A 229 -21.36 8.18 -1.41
C VAL A 229 -22.47 7.60 -0.50
N HIS A 230 -23.73 7.89 -0.78
CA HIS A 230 -24.87 7.34 -0.03
C HIS A 230 -25.00 5.82 -0.22
N GLU A 231 -24.85 5.33 -1.45
CA GLU A 231 -24.91 3.89 -1.75
C GLU A 231 -23.75 3.16 -1.10
N ILE A 232 -22.54 3.74 -1.14
CA ILE A 232 -21.36 3.21 -0.46
C ILE A 232 -21.59 3.09 1.05
N SER A 233 -22.19 4.09 1.69
CA SER A 233 -22.45 4.06 3.13
C SER A 233 -23.55 3.10 3.56
N SER A 234 -24.43 2.69 2.64
CA SER A 234 -25.53 1.76 2.91
C SER A 234 -25.16 0.28 2.77
N GLN A 235 -23.99 -0.02 2.22
CA GLN A 235 -23.48 -1.39 2.04
C GLN A 235 -22.73 -1.95 3.25
N LYS A 236 -22.83 -1.35 4.42
CA LYS A 236 -22.19 -1.78 5.68
C LYS A 236 -23.03 -2.77 6.44
#